data_3ea2de9575c9574650e027005aa82204
#
_entry.id   3ea2de9575c9574650e027005aa82204
#
_cell.length_a   1.000
_cell.length_b   1.000
_cell.length_c   1.000
_cell.angle_alpha   90.00
_cell.angle_beta   90.00
_cell.angle_gamma   90.00
#
_symmetry.space_group_name_H-M   'P 1'
#
loop_
_entity.id
_entity.type
_entity.pdbx_description
1 polymer ?
#
loop_
_entity_poly.entity_id
_entity_poly.type
_entity_poly.pdbx_seq_one_letter_code
_entity_poly.pdbx_strand_id
1 'polypeptide(L)'
;MHQGAVKLKSAVRHVEQDNSMPPEEVALFFIMASMGLSVYGALTSFVPSTFWLRWGTYLSVTATLLLTTYLYWGFGTGRMKMQEGASKLKKVFALIFLPLFIFGAIWMVTIHALADFYTLAFGSQNSESVLLVKERGGGRYTCQYRLKGQSLESAIPNHICITDSAYEALPSYPTTFLLDGKISILGFHIGDVYRSLKSAGN
;
A
#
# COMPACT_ATOMS: atom_id res chain seq x y z
N MET A 1 -61.04 -14.93 8.41
CA MET A 1 -60.14 -14.10 7.58
C MET A 1 -58.83 -13.70 8.24
N HIS A 2 -58.38 -14.32 9.38
CA HIS A 2 -57.15 -13.91 10.12
C HIS A 2 -55.88 -14.76 9.84
N GLN A 3 -56.01 -15.90 9.13
CA GLN A 3 -54.84 -16.79 8.90
C GLN A 3 -53.94 -16.40 7.71
N GLY A 4 -54.42 -15.58 6.77
CA GLY A 4 -53.66 -15.13 5.60
C GLY A 4 -52.57 -14.09 5.91
N ALA A 5 -52.84 -13.20 6.88
CA ALA A 5 -51.93 -12.11 7.22
C ALA A 5 -50.67 -12.57 7.97
N VAL A 6 -50.75 -13.66 8.72
CA VAL A 6 -49.62 -14.20 9.47
C VAL A 6 -48.62 -14.90 8.55
N LYS A 7 -49.09 -15.60 7.52
CA LYS A 7 -48.23 -16.28 6.52
C LYS A 7 -47.45 -15.29 5.64
N LEU A 8 -48.05 -14.13 5.30
CA LEU A 8 -47.37 -13.12 4.49
C LEU A 8 -46.22 -12.44 5.27
N LYS A 9 -46.42 -12.16 6.58
CA LYS A 9 -45.37 -11.56 7.43
C LYS A 9 -44.18 -12.47 7.65
N SER A 10 -44.38 -13.79 7.71
CA SER A 10 -43.24 -14.74 7.84
C SER A 10 -42.49 -14.87 6.52
N ALA A 11 -43.18 -14.87 5.36
CA ALA A 11 -42.50 -14.92 4.06
C ALA A 11 -41.69 -13.66 3.76
N VAL A 12 -42.21 -12.47 4.10
CA VAL A 12 -41.46 -11.22 3.93
C VAL A 12 -40.21 -11.16 4.83
N ARG A 13 -40.27 -11.66 6.06
CA ARG A 13 -39.10 -11.74 6.94
C ARG A 13 -38.01 -12.71 6.43
N HIS A 14 -38.38 -13.79 5.78
CA HIS A 14 -37.41 -14.73 5.17
C HIS A 14 -36.71 -14.17 3.94
N VAL A 15 -37.37 -13.30 3.17
CA VAL A 15 -36.76 -12.65 1.99
C VAL A 15 -35.81 -11.52 2.40
N GLU A 16 -36.05 -10.86 3.54
CA GLU A 16 -35.19 -9.75 4.03
C GLU A 16 -33.90 -10.24 4.74
N GLN A 17 -33.87 -11.51 5.13
CA GLN A 17 -32.74 -12.09 5.89
C GLN A 17 -31.68 -12.77 5.02
N ASP A 18 -31.91 -12.89 3.70
CA ASP A 18 -31.08 -13.70 2.80
C ASP A 18 -30.09 -12.87 1.94
N ASN A 19 -30.01 -11.55 2.14
CA ASN A 19 -29.09 -10.67 1.38
C ASN A 19 -27.88 -10.19 2.17
N SER A 20 -27.65 -10.64 3.40
CA SER A 20 -26.41 -10.33 4.13
C SER A 20 -25.32 -11.33 3.74
N MET A 21 -24.26 -10.85 3.09
CA MET A 21 -23.06 -11.67 2.84
C MET A 21 -22.65 -12.36 4.13
N PRO A 22 -22.35 -13.68 4.11
CA PRO A 22 -21.87 -14.38 5.28
C PRO A 22 -20.56 -13.73 5.76
N PRO A 23 -20.34 -13.65 7.08
CA PRO A 23 -19.19 -12.92 7.65
C PRO A 23 -17.85 -13.44 7.14
N GLU A 24 -17.77 -14.68 6.70
CA GLU A 24 -16.59 -15.30 6.10
C GLU A 24 -16.25 -14.70 4.73
N GLU A 25 -17.26 -14.43 3.89
CA GLU A 25 -17.07 -13.82 2.58
C GLU A 25 -16.67 -12.34 2.71
N VAL A 26 -17.25 -11.64 3.68
CA VAL A 26 -16.87 -10.26 4.01
C VAL A 26 -15.41 -10.21 4.46
N ALA A 27 -14.99 -11.13 5.36
CA ALA A 27 -13.61 -11.20 5.81
C ALA A 27 -12.64 -11.51 4.67
N LEU A 28 -12.99 -12.45 3.79
CA LEU A 28 -12.19 -12.81 2.62
C LEU A 28 -12.05 -11.61 1.68
N PHE A 29 -13.14 -10.88 1.43
CA PHE A 29 -13.10 -9.66 0.60
C PHE A 29 -12.13 -8.61 1.17
N PHE A 30 -12.17 -8.34 2.48
CA PHE A 30 -11.24 -7.40 3.12
C PHE A 30 -9.78 -7.85 3.04
N ILE A 31 -9.52 -9.15 3.19
CA ILE A 31 -8.16 -9.71 3.03
C ILE A 31 -7.68 -9.50 1.60
N MET A 32 -8.47 -9.88 0.61
CA MET A 32 -8.10 -9.74 -0.81
C MET A 32 -7.92 -8.27 -1.21
N ALA A 33 -8.81 -7.38 -0.74
CA ALA A 33 -8.70 -5.95 -0.98
C ALA A 33 -7.43 -5.36 -0.34
N SER A 34 -7.10 -5.73 0.90
CA SER A 34 -5.88 -5.26 1.57
C SER A 34 -4.61 -5.78 0.88
N MET A 35 -4.60 -7.02 0.40
CA MET A 35 -3.49 -7.56 -0.39
C MET A 35 -3.34 -6.79 -1.72
N GLY A 36 -4.43 -6.55 -2.44
CA GLY A 36 -4.42 -5.77 -3.67
C GLY A 36 -3.89 -4.35 -3.46
N LEU A 37 -4.36 -3.67 -2.41
CA LEU A 37 -3.88 -2.34 -2.03
C LEU A 37 -2.41 -2.34 -1.62
N SER A 38 -1.93 -3.37 -0.93
CA SER A 38 -0.52 -3.50 -0.55
C SER A 38 0.37 -3.66 -1.78
N VAL A 39 -0.06 -4.47 -2.75
CA VAL A 39 0.65 -4.62 -4.03
C VAL A 39 0.63 -3.31 -4.82
N TYR A 40 -0.51 -2.64 -4.90
CA TYR A 40 -0.59 -1.32 -5.52
C TYR A 40 0.38 -0.34 -4.86
N GLY A 41 0.38 -0.23 -3.52
CA GLY A 41 1.29 0.64 -2.78
C GLY A 41 2.77 0.34 -3.01
N ALA A 42 3.12 -0.92 -3.32
CA ALA A 42 4.49 -1.31 -3.65
C ALA A 42 4.89 -0.98 -5.10
N LEU A 43 3.92 -0.74 -5.99
CA LEU A 43 4.15 -0.47 -7.41
C LEU A 43 3.97 1.01 -7.77
N THR A 44 3.35 1.79 -6.90
CA THR A 44 3.10 3.22 -7.16
C THR A 44 4.39 4.05 -7.05
N SER A 45 4.52 5.05 -7.91
CA SER A 45 5.63 6.03 -7.88
C SER A 45 5.33 7.16 -6.88
N PHE A 46 5.02 6.82 -5.63
CA PHE A 46 4.65 7.75 -4.59
C PHE A 46 5.77 7.95 -3.58
N VAL A 47 6.07 9.22 -3.27
CA VAL A 47 7.07 9.62 -2.27
C VAL A 47 6.32 10.18 -1.06
N PRO A 48 6.20 9.43 0.06
CA PRO A 48 5.54 9.93 1.25
C PRO A 48 6.30 11.10 1.87
N SER A 49 5.58 12.12 2.36
CA SER A 49 6.18 13.20 3.13
C SER A 49 6.74 12.67 4.45
N THR A 50 7.80 13.33 4.98
CA THR A 50 8.39 12.96 6.28
C THR A 50 7.38 13.06 7.42
N PHE A 51 6.46 14.01 7.35
CA PHE A 51 5.33 14.15 8.27
C PHE A 51 4.45 12.90 8.22
N TRP A 52 3.99 12.51 7.03
CA TRP A 52 3.10 11.36 6.87
C TRP A 52 3.78 10.03 7.18
N LEU A 53 5.04 9.87 6.80
CA LEU A 53 5.83 8.69 7.13
C LEU A 53 5.84 8.45 8.65
N ARG A 54 6.03 9.51 9.44
CA ARG A 54 6.03 9.44 10.90
C ARG A 54 4.65 9.13 11.48
N TRP A 55 3.64 9.93 11.14
CA TRP A 55 2.29 9.78 11.67
C TRP A 55 1.57 8.52 11.18
N GLY A 56 1.71 8.20 9.90
CA GLY A 56 1.16 6.98 9.31
C GLY A 56 1.79 5.71 9.92
N THR A 57 3.08 5.75 10.28
CA THR A 57 3.71 4.63 10.99
C THR A 57 3.11 4.45 12.38
N TYR A 58 2.91 5.52 13.16
CA TYR A 58 2.22 5.41 14.46
C TYR A 58 0.80 4.88 14.32
N LEU A 59 0.06 5.35 13.33
CA LEU A 59 -1.28 4.86 13.03
C LEU A 59 -1.27 3.36 12.69
N SER A 60 -0.31 2.93 11.86
CA SER A 60 -0.16 1.53 11.46
C SER A 60 0.21 0.63 12.63
N VAL A 61 1.10 1.07 13.52
CA VAL A 61 1.44 0.34 14.76
C VAL A 61 0.22 0.19 15.66
N THR A 62 -0.50 1.29 15.89
CA THR A 62 -1.71 1.27 16.75
C THR A 62 -2.78 0.34 16.17
N ALA A 63 -3.06 0.44 14.88
CA ALA A 63 -4.03 -0.43 14.21
C ALA A 63 -3.61 -1.91 14.26
N THR A 64 -2.32 -2.18 14.08
CA THR A 64 -1.76 -3.55 14.19
C THR A 64 -1.93 -4.10 15.60
N LEU A 65 -1.62 -3.33 16.63
CA LEU A 65 -1.77 -3.76 18.02
C LEU A 65 -3.23 -4.07 18.36
N LEU A 66 -4.17 -3.21 17.95
CA LEU A 66 -5.60 -3.43 18.16
C LEU A 66 -6.09 -4.70 17.45
N LEU A 67 -5.75 -4.84 16.17
CA LEU A 67 -6.18 -6.00 15.38
C LEU A 67 -5.55 -7.29 15.89
N THR A 68 -4.28 -7.30 16.23
CA THR A 68 -3.57 -8.46 16.76
C THR A 68 -4.13 -8.88 18.12
N THR A 69 -4.40 -7.91 19.00
CA THR A 69 -5.03 -8.17 20.31
C THR A 69 -6.41 -8.79 20.12
N TYR A 70 -7.22 -8.25 19.21
CA TYR A 70 -8.54 -8.80 18.89
C TYR A 70 -8.46 -10.24 18.38
N LEU A 71 -7.51 -10.54 17.47
CA LEU A 71 -7.31 -11.89 16.95
C LEU A 71 -6.86 -12.85 18.04
N TYR A 72 -5.90 -12.46 18.89
CA TYR A 72 -5.43 -13.31 19.97
C TYR A 72 -6.52 -13.57 21.02
N TRP A 73 -7.33 -12.56 21.31
CA TRP A 73 -8.51 -12.75 22.16
C TRP A 73 -9.50 -13.73 21.54
N GLY A 74 -9.75 -13.66 20.23
CA GLY A 74 -10.60 -14.60 19.48
C GLY A 74 -10.09 -16.04 19.54
N PHE A 75 -8.77 -16.22 19.40
CA PHE A 75 -8.14 -17.54 19.54
C PHE A 75 -8.18 -18.05 20.98
N GLY A 76 -7.90 -17.20 21.97
CA GLY A 76 -7.91 -17.54 23.40
C GLY A 76 -9.30 -17.91 23.92
N THR A 77 -10.37 -17.28 23.41
CA THR A 77 -11.76 -17.58 23.77
C THR A 77 -12.36 -18.76 22.97
N GLY A 78 -11.61 -19.36 22.04
CA GLY A 78 -12.08 -20.45 21.19
C GLY A 78 -13.10 -20.03 20.11
N ARG A 79 -13.36 -18.73 19.95
CA ARG A 79 -14.24 -18.19 18.88
C ARG A 79 -13.63 -18.41 17.50
N MET A 80 -12.30 -18.36 17.41
CA MET A 80 -11.55 -18.67 16.19
C MET A 80 -10.76 -19.95 16.40
N LYS A 81 -10.98 -20.94 15.52
CA LYS A 81 -10.27 -22.21 15.56
C LYS A 81 -9.11 -22.19 14.58
N MET A 82 -7.93 -22.55 15.03
CA MET A 82 -6.84 -22.86 14.12
C MET A 82 -7.11 -24.15 13.38
N GLN A 83 -6.63 -24.26 12.14
CA GLN A 83 -6.79 -25.44 11.31
C GLN A 83 -6.35 -26.71 12.06
N GLU A 84 -7.26 -27.67 12.17
CA GLU A 84 -7.01 -28.97 12.77
C GLU A 84 -5.98 -29.71 11.91
N GLY A 85 -4.99 -30.37 12.55
CA GLY A 85 -3.91 -31.08 11.84
C GLY A 85 -2.61 -30.28 11.62
N ALA A 86 -2.58 -28.95 11.84
CA ALA A 86 -1.31 -28.22 11.81
C ALA A 86 -0.41 -28.59 13.00
N SER A 87 0.88 -28.87 12.72
CA SER A 87 1.87 -29.18 13.78
C SER A 87 1.98 -28.01 14.77
N LYS A 88 2.31 -28.33 16.04
CA LYS A 88 2.50 -27.31 17.10
C LYS A 88 3.49 -26.21 16.67
N LEU A 89 4.57 -26.60 16.00
CA LEU A 89 5.59 -25.68 15.51
C LEU A 89 5.02 -24.68 14.48
N LYS A 90 4.20 -25.14 13.54
CA LYS A 90 3.54 -24.27 12.55
C LYS A 90 2.58 -23.28 13.23
N LYS A 91 1.85 -23.70 14.25
CA LYS A 91 0.94 -22.82 15.02
C LYS A 91 1.70 -21.74 15.76
N VAL A 92 2.80 -22.09 16.45
CA VAL A 92 3.64 -21.14 17.17
C VAL A 92 4.29 -20.14 16.20
N PHE A 93 4.83 -20.64 15.09
CA PHE A 93 5.42 -19.79 14.05
C PHE A 93 4.39 -18.82 13.49
N ALA A 94 3.20 -19.28 13.11
CA ALA A 94 2.13 -18.43 12.62
C ALA A 94 1.74 -17.35 13.63
N LEU A 95 1.61 -17.68 14.92
CA LEU A 95 1.29 -16.72 15.98
C LEU A 95 2.36 -15.64 16.15
N ILE A 96 3.64 -15.99 16.07
CA ILE A 96 4.74 -15.01 16.22
C ILE A 96 4.84 -14.10 15.00
N PHE A 97 4.69 -14.63 13.78
CA PHE A 97 4.84 -13.85 12.57
C PHE A 97 3.58 -13.10 12.13
N LEU A 98 2.39 -13.49 12.63
CA LEU A 98 1.13 -12.85 12.29
C LEU A 98 1.14 -11.33 12.51
N PRO A 99 1.58 -10.79 13.66
CA PRO A 99 1.63 -9.34 13.88
C PRO A 99 2.54 -8.64 12.89
N LEU A 100 3.65 -9.24 12.52
CA LEU A 100 4.61 -8.68 11.58
C LEU A 100 4.02 -8.57 10.16
N PHE A 101 3.32 -9.60 9.70
CA PHE A 101 2.62 -9.57 8.42
C PHE A 101 1.47 -8.56 8.40
N ILE A 102 0.68 -8.50 9.48
CA ILE A 102 -0.40 -7.53 9.63
C ILE A 102 0.17 -6.11 9.61
N PHE A 103 1.25 -5.86 10.36
CA PHE A 103 1.92 -4.56 10.36
C PHE A 103 2.40 -4.16 8.97
N GLY A 104 3.11 -5.05 8.27
CA GLY A 104 3.60 -4.79 6.91
C GLY A 104 2.48 -4.44 5.93
N ALA A 105 1.37 -5.19 5.97
CA ALA A 105 0.22 -4.93 5.11
C ALA A 105 -0.46 -3.58 5.45
N ILE A 106 -0.75 -3.33 6.72
CA ILE A 106 -1.38 -2.06 7.16
C ILE A 106 -0.46 -0.87 6.84
N TRP A 107 0.84 -1.00 7.10
CA TRP A 107 1.82 0.05 6.84
C TRP A 107 1.89 0.37 5.34
N MET A 108 1.97 -0.64 4.48
CA MET A 108 2.01 -0.47 3.03
C MET A 108 0.74 0.19 2.49
N VAL A 109 -0.43 -0.26 2.96
CA VAL A 109 -1.72 0.34 2.59
C VAL A 109 -1.80 1.79 3.07
N THR A 110 -1.44 2.06 4.32
CA THR A 110 -1.60 3.40 4.92
C THR A 110 -0.60 4.40 4.34
N ILE A 111 0.69 4.06 4.29
CA ILE A 111 1.75 4.99 3.92
C ILE A 111 1.80 5.22 2.41
N HIS A 112 1.58 4.17 1.60
CA HIS A 112 1.73 4.28 0.16
C HIS A 112 0.38 4.31 -0.56
N ALA A 113 -0.46 3.28 -0.44
CA ALA A 113 -1.66 3.18 -1.25
C ALA A 113 -2.69 4.28 -0.96
N LEU A 114 -3.10 4.45 0.29
CA LEU A 114 -4.12 5.44 0.67
C LEU A 114 -3.61 6.88 0.50
N ALA A 115 -2.33 7.13 0.83
CA ALA A 115 -1.74 8.44 0.66
C ALA A 115 -1.61 8.82 -0.83
N ASP A 116 -1.27 7.86 -1.67
CA ASP A 116 -1.22 8.05 -3.11
C ASP A 116 -2.60 8.34 -3.70
N PHE A 117 -3.62 7.55 -3.37
CA PHE A 117 -5.00 7.81 -3.78
C PHE A 117 -5.48 9.19 -3.33
N TYR A 118 -5.20 9.57 -2.08
CA TYR A 118 -5.54 10.89 -1.58
C TYR A 118 -4.84 11.98 -2.40
N THR A 119 -3.55 11.82 -2.69
CA THR A 119 -2.75 12.79 -3.47
C THR A 119 -3.24 12.87 -4.91
N LEU A 120 -3.62 11.75 -5.54
CA LEU A 120 -4.21 11.74 -6.87
C LEU A 120 -5.57 12.46 -6.93
N ALA A 121 -6.40 12.31 -5.90
CA ALA A 121 -7.73 12.89 -5.85
C ALA A 121 -7.72 14.38 -5.47
N PHE A 122 -6.90 14.77 -4.49
CA PHE A 122 -6.94 16.10 -3.85
C PHE A 122 -5.64 16.89 -3.98
N GLY A 123 -4.57 16.31 -4.54
CA GLY A 123 -3.29 16.99 -4.73
C GLY A 123 -3.36 18.04 -5.83
N SER A 124 -2.53 19.06 -5.67
CA SER A 124 -2.30 20.10 -6.69
C SER A 124 -1.14 19.69 -7.61
N GLN A 125 -1.21 20.11 -8.88
CA GLN A 125 -0.10 19.89 -9.81
C GLN A 125 1.13 20.65 -9.31
N ASN A 126 2.28 19.99 -9.34
CA ASN A 126 3.56 20.56 -8.92
C ASN A 126 4.71 19.94 -9.71
N SER A 127 5.76 20.72 -9.90
CA SER A 127 6.99 20.28 -10.55
C SER A 127 8.16 20.57 -9.63
N GLU A 128 8.92 19.52 -9.26
CA GLU A 128 10.05 19.62 -8.34
C GLU A 128 11.36 19.28 -9.03
N SER A 129 12.37 20.12 -8.83
CA SER A 129 13.72 19.88 -9.35
C SER A 129 14.52 19.05 -8.37
N VAL A 130 14.96 17.86 -8.78
CA VAL A 130 15.70 16.91 -7.95
C VAL A 130 17.02 16.53 -8.60
N LEU A 131 18.01 16.21 -7.77
CA LEU A 131 19.29 15.65 -8.24
C LEU A 131 19.22 14.14 -8.24
N LEU A 132 19.39 13.54 -9.43
CA LEU A 132 19.41 12.09 -9.59
C LEU A 132 20.72 11.65 -10.25
N VAL A 133 21.15 10.44 -9.92
CA VAL A 133 22.33 9.79 -10.48
C VAL A 133 21.89 8.51 -11.17
N LYS A 134 22.47 8.24 -12.34
CA LYS A 134 22.25 6.98 -13.02
C LYS A 134 22.98 5.85 -12.28
N GLU A 135 22.30 4.72 -12.11
CA GLU A 135 22.84 3.52 -11.48
C GLU A 135 22.47 2.29 -12.29
N ARG A 136 23.37 1.32 -12.38
CA ARG A 136 23.09 0.03 -12.99
C ARG A 136 22.54 -0.93 -11.93
N GLY A 137 21.31 -1.41 -12.10
CA GLY A 137 20.70 -2.40 -11.24
C GLY A 137 21.27 -3.80 -11.50
N GLY A 138 21.42 -4.61 -10.46
CA GLY A 138 21.98 -5.96 -10.57
C GLY A 138 20.97 -7.09 -10.36
N GLY A 139 19.67 -6.83 -10.27
CA GLY A 139 18.67 -7.84 -9.93
C GLY A 139 17.92 -8.38 -11.15
N ARG A 140 17.63 -9.68 -11.13
CA ARG A 140 16.88 -10.38 -12.22
C ARG A 140 15.44 -9.87 -12.37
N TYR A 141 14.87 -9.25 -11.32
CA TYR A 141 13.49 -8.75 -11.25
C TYR A 141 13.39 -7.24 -11.06
N THR A 142 14.52 -6.51 -11.13
CA THR A 142 14.57 -5.05 -11.01
C THR A 142 15.05 -4.45 -12.32
N CYS A 143 14.66 -3.19 -12.59
CA CYS A 143 15.15 -2.51 -13.78
C CYS A 143 16.68 -2.47 -13.82
N GLN A 144 17.23 -2.80 -14.98
CA GLN A 144 18.67 -2.85 -15.23
C GLN A 144 19.28 -1.45 -15.19
N TYR A 145 18.53 -0.44 -15.63
CA TYR A 145 18.94 0.95 -15.66
C TYR A 145 17.99 1.79 -14.84
N ARG A 146 18.51 2.54 -13.89
CA ARG A 146 17.71 3.29 -12.92
C ARG A 146 18.33 4.64 -12.54
N LEU A 147 17.47 5.54 -12.12
CA LEU A 147 17.84 6.81 -11.49
C LEU A 147 17.61 6.69 -9.99
N LYS A 148 18.58 7.11 -9.20
CA LYS A 148 18.49 7.22 -7.74
C LYS A 148 18.83 8.61 -7.27
N GLY A 149 18.27 9.01 -6.13
CA GLY A 149 18.57 10.27 -5.47
C GLY A 149 17.97 10.33 -4.09
N GLN A 150 18.45 11.25 -3.29
CA GLN A 150 18.00 11.44 -1.90
C GLN A 150 16.48 11.71 -1.82
N SER A 151 15.94 12.43 -2.79
CA SER A 151 14.50 12.73 -2.86
C SER A 151 13.62 11.48 -3.04
N LEU A 152 14.19 10.34 -3.45
CA LEU A 152 13.47 9.09 -3.68
C LEU A 152 13.68 8.07 -2.58
N GLU A 153 14.46 8.37 -1.53
CA GLU A 153 14.79 7.37 -0.48
C GLU A 153 13.57 6.83 0.27
N SER A 154 12.53 7.65 0.44
CA SER A 154 11.28 7.24 1.10
C SER A 154 10.26 6.59 0.16
N ALA A 155 10.52 6.58 -1.15
CA ALA A 155 9.66 5.93 -2.13
C ALA A 155 9.89 4.41 -2.15
N ILE A 156 8.85 3.67 -2.55
CA ILE A 156 8.95 2.24 -2.87
C ILE A 156 8.36 2.05 -4.28
N PRO A 157 9.19 1.67 -5.26
CA PRO A 157 10.65 1.50 -5.23
C PRO A 157 11.39 2.83 -5.10
N ASN A 158 12.56 2.82 -4.43
CA ASN A 158 13.41 4.02 -4.21
C ASN A 158 14.23 4.43 -5.44
N HIS A 159 13.74 4.15 -6.62
CA HIS A 159 14.40 4.44 -7.90
C HIS A 159 13.38 4.57 -9.02
N ILE A 160 13.77 5.25 -10.09
CA ILE A 160 13.00 5.38 -11.31
C ILE A 160 13.67 4.56 -12.41
N CYS A 161 12.93 3.67 -13.04
CA CYS A 161 13.43 2.89 -14.17
C CYS A 161 13.54 3.75 -15.43
N ILE A 162 14.64 3.62 -16.15
CA ILE A 162 14.88 4.28 -17.43
C ILE A 162 15.25 3.26 -18.52
N THR A 163 15.13 3.67 -19.75
CA THR A 163 15.55 2.85 -20.90
C THR A 163 17.08 2.83 -21.04
N ASP A 164 17.60 1.82 -21.73
CA ASP A 164 19.04 1.72 -22.06
C ASP A 164 19.54 2.97 -22.79
N SER A 165 18.82 3.41 -23.81
CA SER A 165 19.14 4.62 -24.57
C SER A 165 19.19 5.89 -23.70
N ALA A 166 18.26 6.03 -22.75
CA ALA A 166 18.29 7.14 -21.80
C ALA A 166 19.49 7.04 -20.84
N TYR A 167 19.82 5.82 -20.40
CA TYR A 167 20.96 5.60 -19.52
C TYR A 167 22.29 5.98 -20.20
N GLU A 168 22.51 5.58 -21.46
CA GLU A 168 23.73 5.91 -22.23
C GLU A 168 23.83 7.43 -22.49
N ALA A 169 22.70 8.11 -22.74
CA ALA A 169 22.67 9.56 -22.98
C ALA A 169 22.89 10.40 -21.71
N LEU A 170 22.84 9.81 -20.51
CA LEU A 170 23.02 10.52 -19.26
C LEU A 170 24.47 10.51 -18.79
N PRO A 171 24.98 11.60 -18.20
CA PRO A 171 26.31 11.64 -17.58
C PRO A 171 26.36 10.77 -16.30
N SER A 172 27.57 10.43 -15.86
CA SER A 172 27.78 9.64 -14.65
C SER A 172 27.76 10.46 -13.34
N TYR A 173 27.64 11.77 -13.44
CA TYR A 173 27.53 12.67 -12.30
C TYR A 173 26.06 13.06 -12.01
N PRO A 174 25.75 13.56 -10.80
CA PRO A 174 24.41 13.99 -10.44
C PRO A 174 23.88 15.02 -11.44
N THR A 175 22.70 14.76 -11.96
CA THR A 175 22.04 15.61 -12.95
C THR A 175 20.68 16.05 -12.42
N THR A 176 20.30 17.29 -12.70
CA THR A 176 19.00 17.83 -12.31
C THR A 176 17.90 17.30 -13.23
N PHE A 177 16.89 16.71 -12.61
CA PHE A 177 15.65 16.29 -13.25
C PHE A 177 14.49 17.09 -12.72
N LEU A 178 13.48 17.30 -13.54
CA LEU A 178 12.21 17.86 -13.16
C LEU A 178 11.23 16.68 -13.01
N LEU A 179 10.76 16.47 -11.78
CA LEU A 179 9.67 15.53 -11.51
C LEU A 179 8.37 16.32 -11.58
N ASP A 180 7.49 15.93 -12.49
CA ASP A 180 6.15 16.50 -12.60
C ASP A 180 5.11 15.54 -12.04
N GLY A 181 4.13 16.08 -11.31
CA GLY A 181 3.15 15.25 -10.65
C GLY A 181 2.22 16.00 -9.74
N LYS A 182 1.59 15.29 -8.80
CA LYS A 182 0.68 15.88 -7.81
C LYS A 182 1.28 15.86 -6.42
N ILE A 183 1.18 16.98 -5.71
CA ILE A 183 1.63 17.14 -4.33
C ILE A 183 0.46 17.31 -3.38
N SER A 184 0.55 16.71 -2.20
CA SER A 184 -0.35 16.92 -1.06
C SER A 184 0.45 16.97 0.24
N ILE A 185 -0.24 17.17 1.37
CA ILE A 185 0.39 17.08 2.70
C ILE A 185 0.91 15.66 3.01
N LEU A 186 0.37 14.64 2.34
CA LEU A 186 0.75 13.24 2.56
C LEU A 186 2.00 12.86 1.76
N GLY A 187 2.27 13.53 0.63
CA GLY A 187 3.43 13.26 -0.20
C GLY A 187 3.29 13.75 -1.64
N PHE A 188 4.12 13.18 -2.50
CA PHE A 188 4.22 13.54 -3.91
C PHE A 188 4.04 12.30 -4.79
N HIS A 189 3.06 12.34 -5.69
CA HIS A 189 2.87 11.32 -6.73
C HIS A 189 3.62 11.75 -7.98
N ILE A 190 4.59 10.95 -8.43
CA ILE A 190 5.40 11.21 -9.62
C ILE A 190 4.62 10.72 -10.84
N GLY A 191 4.21 11.65 -11.70
CA GLY A 191 3.60 11.37 -13.00
C GLY A 191 4.65 11.19 -14.08
N ASP A 192 5.44 12.24 -14.31
CA ASP A 192 6.44 12.29 -15.37
C ASP A 192 7.81 12.74 -14.87
N VAL A 193 8.85 12.36 -15.61
CA VAL A 193 10.25 12.70 -15.29
C VAL A 193 10.91 13.31 -16.52
N TYR A 194 11.32 14.56 -16.42
CA TYR A 194 11.99 15.28 -17.50
C TYR A 194 13.42 15.62 -17.09
N ARG A 195 14.35 15.48 -18.04
CA ARG A 195 15.69 16.03 -17.84
C ARG A 195 15.62 17.56 -17.92
N SER A 196 16.01 18.24 -16.85
CA SER A 196 16.18 19.70 -16.91
C SER A 196 17.39 20.02 -17.79
N LEU A 197 17.12 20.48 -19.01
CA LEU A 197 18.13 21.12 -19.82
C LEU A 197 18.38 22.51 -19.22
N LYS A 198 19.10 22.57 -18.09
CA LYS A 198 19.60 23.85 -17.61
C LYS A 198 20.56 24.33 -18.70
N SER A 199 20.10 25.28 -19.50
CA SER A 199 20.96 26.05 -20.41
C SER A 199 22.19 26.43 -19.61
N ALA A 200 23.35 25.94 -20.02
CA ALA A 200 24.63 26.46 -19.59
C ALA A 200 24.72 27.89 -20.20
N GLY A 201 24.02 28.82 -19.54
CA GLY A 201 24.00 30.23 -19.91
C GLY A 201 24.83 30.96 -18.89
N ASN A 202 25.99 31.32 -19.35
CA ASN A 202 26.91 32.38 -18.94
C ASN A 202 27.20 32.54 -17.44
#